data_d10ff204eedc61e1fdcc1e102c76c6a6
#
_entry.id   d10ff204eedc61e1fdcc1e102c76c6a6
#
_cell.length_a   1.000
_cell.length_b   1.000
_cell.length_c   1.000
_cell.angle_alpha   90.00
_cell.angle_beta   90.00
_cell.angle_gamma   90.00
#
_symmetry.space_group_name_H-M   'P 1'
#
loop_
_entity.id
_entity.type
_entity.pdbx_description
1 polymer ?
#
loop_
_entity_poly.entity_id
_entity_poly.type
_entity_poly.pdbx_seq_one_letter_code
_entity_poly.pdbx_strand_id
1 'polypeptide(L)'
;MRPIYSNGVLGYYKPSSYDVPNSVATLATSGIEKKTNTQINTDFTLNQSLDMITKGLSVRGTVSFDNTFVEEKRGIEDTEGPQNMWVDPVSGVIYYKNEVDGGTQLDFSDGIDWVNKAGNVDPKSTYRKLYYQLQLNYGRQFGKHDVGAMALFSREKYAKGNEFYHFREDWAFRATYNYAQRYFAEVNGAYNGSEKFGPNNRFAFFPSFSLGWMISEEKFMKGLKFLDMLKLRGSWGRIGDDNVGGRWLYQDSWGYQNSNTYLGLIPTATPYSYYRITSLGNENISWETVEKRNVGIDYSFFKGLIAGSVDIFSDKRKDILVSGGSRSIPSFFGATAPTANLGSTKSHGYELELRLNYMFANKMRLWANTNYTHAVNEVIFRDDPVLRDAHRKAAGHAIGQTNSYINNGIYTTWDEILGSTERESYNGNKLPGEYNIIDFNADGIINDDDQAPYQYSGVPQNTYSATVGFEWKGFSASVQFYGVSNVTREVTFPTFHTQSNVAYVEDNVWSKENGGAVPMPRWSNPIKENGTRYLYDGSYVRLKNAEVAYLFKGKKIQKCGIKSLRLYLNGDNLLLWTDMPDDRESNFSGGSSMGAYPTVRRFNLGIDITL
;
A
#
# COMPACT_ATOMS: atom_id res chain seq x y z
N MET A 1 0.64 -35.48 -10.75
CA MET A 1 -0.77 -35.39 -11.23
C MET A 1 -0.79 -34.71 -12.60
N ARG A 2 -1.60 -35.19 -13.53
CA ARG A 2 -1.86 -34.48 -14.80
C ARG A 2 -3.09 -33.58 -14.59
N PRO A 3 -3.05 -32.29 -14.92
CA PRO A 3 -4.24 -31.42 -14.77
C PRO A 3 -5.42 -31.86 -15.65
N ILE A 4 -5.13 -32.29 -16.86
CA ILE A 4 -6.10 -32.86 -17.82
C ILE A 4 -5.46 -34.08 -18.49
N TYR A 5 -6.19 -35.17 -18.59
CA TYR A 5 -5.80 -36.37 -19.36
C TYR A 5 -6.14 -36.22 -20.84
N SER A 6 -5.57 -37.10 -21.68
CA SER A 6 -5.77 -37.05 -23.13
C SER A 6 -7.23 -37.25 -23.58
N ASN A 7 -8.06 -37.85 -22.74
CA ASN A 7 -9.50 -38.03 -22.95
C ASN A 7 -10.35 -36.82 -22.46
N GLY A 8 -9.70 -35.71 -22.02
CA GLY A 8 -10.39 -34.53 -21.52
C GLY A 8 -10.82 -34.59 -20.05
N VAL A 9 -10.62 -35.72 -19.38
CA VAL A 9 -11.01 -35.88 -17.97
C VAL A 9 -10.02 -35.14 -17.07
N LEU A 10 -10.55 -34.44 -16.07
CA LEU A 10 -9.74 -33.69 -15.09
C LEU A 10 -8.99 -34.65 -14.17
N GLY A 11 -7.76 -34.30 -13.84
CA GLY A 11 -6.93 -35.10 -12.96
C GLY A 11 -7.17 -34.75 -11.49
N TYR A 12 -7.03 -35.72 -10.60
CA TYR A 12 -6.88 -35.49 -9.15
C TYR A 12 -5.72 -36.33 -8.63
N TYR A 13 -5.31 -36.08 -7.39
CA TYR A 13 -4.25 -36.83 -6.73
C TYR A 13 -4.84 -37.75 -5.66
N LYS A 14 -4.77 -39.06 -5.88
CA LYS A 14 -5.37 -40.05 -4.99
C LYS A 14 -4.58 -40.34 -3.71
N PRO A 15 -3.22 -40.36 -3.69
CA PRO A 15 -2.49 -40.63 -2.45
C PRO A 15 -2.93 -39.66 -1.36
N SER A 16 -3.56 -40.18 -0.33
CA SER A 16 -4.38 -39.46 0.65
C SER A 16 -3.65 -38.58 1.65
N SER A 17 -2.33 -38.60 1.63
CA SER A 17 -1.55 -37.79 2.58
C SER A 17 -1.50 -36.31 2.25
N TYR A 18 -1.86 -35.92 1.02
CA TYR A 18 -1.74 -34.55 0.56
C TYR A 18 -2.86 -34.22 -0.44
N ASP A 19 -3.65 -33.22 -0.12
CA ASP A 19 -4.62 -32.67 -1.07
C ASP A 19 -3.89 -31.73 -2.05
N VAL A 20 -3.65 -32.22 -3.28
CA VAL A 20 -3.04 -31.42 -4.33
C VAL A 20 -4.17 -30.85 -5.20
N PRO A 21 -4.50 -29.56 -5.09
CA PRO A 21 -5.57 -28.97 -5.85
C PRO A 21 -5.25 -28.94 -7.35
N ASN A 22 -6.22 -29.28 -8.18
CA ASN A 22 -6.12 -29.10 -9.61
C ASN A 22 -6.72 -27.75 -10.01
N SER A 23 -5.87 -26.76 -10.30
CA SER A 23 -6.30 -25.40 -10.66
C SER A 23 -7.20 -25.37 -11.90
N VAL A 24 -7.02 -26.31 -12.84
CA VAL A 24 -7.86 -26.41 -14.03
C VAL A 24 -9.25 -26.93 -13.67
N ALA A 25 -9.33 -27.91 -12.78
CA ALA A 25 -10.60 -28.42 -12.27
C ALA A 25 -11.34 -27.34 -11.49
N THR A 26 -10.64 -26.65 -10.58
CA THR A 26 -11.21 -25.54 -9.82
C THR A 26 -11.75 -24.45 -10.72
N LEU A 27 -11.01 -24.08 -11.78
CA LEU A 27 -11.46 -23.06 -12.72
C LEU A 27 -12.65 -23.54 -13.57
N ALA A 28 -12.64 -24.78 -14.01
CA ALA A 28 -13.72 -25.37 -14.85
C ALA A 28 -15.03 -25.50 -14.07
N THR A 29 -14.96 -25.77 -12.75
CA THR A 29 -16.14 -25.99 -11.89
C THR A 29 -16.51 -24.79 -11.02
N SER A 30 -15.84 -23.65 -11.18
CA SER A 30 -16.07 -22.48 -10.32
C SER A 30 -17.43 -21.79 -10.53
N GLY A 31 -18.18 -22.13 -11.58
CA GLY A 31 -19.45 -21.51 -11.92
C GLY A 31 -19.30 -20.02 -12.29
N ILE A 32 -20.41 -19.34 -12.41
CA ILE A 32 -20.46 -17.89 -12.69
C ILE A 32 -21.13 -17.19 -11.51
N GLU A 33 -20.40 -16.28 -10.87
CA GLU A 33 -20.91 -15.45 -9.80
C GLU A 33 -20.91 -13.97 -10.24
N LYS A 34 -22.05 -13.30 -10.07
CA LYS A 34 -22.21 -11.89 -10.40
C LYS A 34 -22.21 -11.05 -9.12
N LYS A 35 -21.27 -10.11 -9.05
CA LYS A 35 -21.25 -9.05 -8.06
C LYS A 35 -21.75 -7.75 -8.72
N THR A 36 -22.78 -7.15 -8.14
CA THR A 36 -23.34 -5.87 -8.60
C THR A 36 -23.13 -4.82 -7.53
N ASN A 37 -22.46 -3.74 -7.89
CA ASN A 37 -22.26 -2.59 -7.02
C ASN A 37 -23.05 -1.41 -7.60
N THR A 38 -24.07 -0.94 -6.86
CA THR A 38 -24.87 0.22 -7.20
C THR A 38 -24.50 1.35 -6.26
N GLN A 39 -23.93 2.43 -6.81
CA GLN A 39 -23.54 3.61 -6.06
C GLN A 39 -24.35 4.83 -6.52
N ILE A 40 -24.95 5.51 -5.56
CA ILE A 40 -25.70 6.75 -5.77
C ILE A 40 -25.04 7.82 -4.91
N ASN A 41 -24.45 8.81 -5.57
CA ASN A 41 -23.88 10.00 -4.94
C ASN A 41 -24.72 11.19 -5.31
N THR A 42 -25.20 11.93 -4.32
CA THR A 42 -26.08 13.08 -4.53
C THR A 42 -25.55 14.27 -3.75
N ASP A 43 -25.22 15.33 -4.45
CA ASP A 43 -24.71 16.57 -3.87
C ASP A 43 -25.66 17.73 -4.18
N PHE A 44 -26.09 18.40 -3.13
CA PHE A 44 -26.83 19.66 -3.24
C PHE A 44 -25.93 20.79 -2.74
N THR A 45 -25.62 21.74 -3.60
CA THR A 45 -24.79 22.88 -3.26
C THR A 45 -25.54 24.18 -3.56
N LEU A 46 -25.64 25.03 -2.53
CA LEU A 46 -26.15 26.39 -2.64
C LEU A 46 -24.99 27.35 -2.45
N ASN A 47 -24.76 28.23 -3.41
CA ASN A 47 -23.81 29.34 -3.33
C ASN A 47 -24.56 30.66 -3.40
N GLN A 48 -24.37 31.50 -2.39
CA GLN A 48 -25.00 32.81 -2.33
C GLN A 48 -23.95 33.90 -2.15
N SER A 49 -23.89 34.87 -3.05
CA SER A 49 -23.13 36.10 -2.82
C SER A 49 -23.84 36.94 -1.75
N LEU A 50 -23.04 37.46 -0.83
CA LEU A 50 -23.45 38.37 0.21
C LEU A 50 -22.84 39.76 0.00
N ASP A 51 -22.60 40.16 -1.24
CA ASP A 51 -22.05 41.46 -1.60
C ASP A 51 -22.90 42.64 -1.10
N MET A 52 -24.18 42.39 -0.78
CA MET A 52 -25.07 43.36 -0.12
C MET A 52 -24.61 43.74 1.29
N ILE A 53 -23.89 42.81 1.98
CA ILE A 53 -23.34 43.05 3.31
C ILE A 53 -21.94 43.66 3.19
N THR A 54 -21.08 42.99 2.42
CA THR A 54 -19.74 43.49 2.06
C THR A 54 -19.25 42.81 0.79
N LYS A 55 -18.62 43.60 -0.11
CA LYS A 55 -18.10 43.09 -1.38
C LYS A 55 -17.07 41.98 -1.15
N GLY A 56 -17.28 40.87 -1.86
CA GLY A 56 -16.41 39.70 -1.82
C GLY A 56 -16.77 38.68 -0.75
N LEU A 57 -17.88 38.88 -0.03
CA LEU A 57 -18.41 37.90 0.92
C LEU A 57 -19.36 36.94 0.20
N SER A 58 -19.23 35.65 0.47
CA SER A 58 -20.13 34.60 -0.02
C SER A 58 -20.31 33.50 0.99
N VAL A 59 -21.46 32.83 0.94
CA VAL A 59 -21.75 31.64 1.73
C VAL A 59 -22.03 30.48 0.79
N ARG A 60 -21.52 29.31 1.16
CA ARG A 60 -21.75 28.06 0.47
C ARG A 60 -22.27 27.01 1.46
N GLY A 61 -23.43 26.44 1.16
CA GLY A 61 -23.98 25.28 1.84
C GLY A 61 -23.90 24.06 0.95
N THR A 62 -23.44 22.93 1.48
CA THR A 62 -23.41 21.65 0.76
C THR A 62 -24.03 20.58 1.62
N VAL A 63 -24.88 19.74 1.02
CA VAL A 63 -25.41 18.51 1.62
C VAL A 63 -25.16 17.39 0.63
N SER A 64 -24.43 16.38 1.07
CA SER A 64 -24.10 15.20 0.27
C SER A 64 -24.69 13.95 0.90
N PHE A 65 -25.27 13.11 0.07
CA PHE A 65 -25.76 11.79 0.46
C PHE A 65 -25.18 10.75 -0.49
N ASP A 66 -24.35 9.86 0.08
CA ASP A 66 -23.78 8.74 -0.63
C ASP A 66 -24.39 7.44 -0.13
N ASN A 67 -24.79 6.59 -1.06
CA ASN A 67 -25.30 5.27 -0.77
C ASN A 67 -24.68 4.26 -1.74
N THR A 68 -24.02 3.24 -1.19
CA THR A 68 -23.49 2.13 -1.97
C THR A 68 -24.23 0.87 -1.52
N PHE A 69 -24.83 0.19 -2.47
CA PHE A 69 -25.52 -1.07 -2.30
C PHE A 69 -24.80 -2.15 -3.06
N VAL A 70 -24.43 -3.24 -2.40
CA VAL A 70 -23.66 -4.33 -2.99
C VAL A 70 -24.44 -5.62 -2.90
N GLU A 71 -24.76 -6.20 -4.05
CA GLU A 71 -25.24 -7.57 -4.19
C GLU A 71 -24.12 -8.49 -4.67
N GLU A 72 -24.00 -9.64 -4.07
CA GLU A 72 -23.02 -10.67 -4.44
C GLU A 72 -23.65 -12.06 -4.46
N LYS A 73 -22.93 -13.04 -5.00
CA LYS A 73 -23.32 -14.45 -5.01
C LYS A 73 -24.54 -14.80 -5.87
N ARG A 74 -25.06 -13.86 -6.65
CA ARG A 74 -26.06 -14.19 -7.66
C ARG A 74 -25.39 -14.86 -8.85
N GLY A 75 -25.77 -16.08 -9.16
CA GLY A 75 -25.11 -16.80 -10.23
C GLY A 75 -25.73 -18.16 -10.53
N ILE A 76 -24.96 -18.94 -11.21
CA ILE A 76 -25.24 -20.34 -11.52
C ILE A 76 -24.12 -21.15 -10.89
N GLU A 77 -24.47 -22.12 -10.06
CA GLU A 77 -23.56 -23.09 -9.51
C GLU A 77 -23.66 -24.34 -10.41
N ASP A 78 -22.53 -24.72 -11.00
CA ASP A 78 -22.42 -25.98 -11.73
C ASP A 78 -22.25 -27.09 -10.70
N THR A 79 -23.23 -27.96 -10.63
CA THR A 79 -23.26 -29.10 -9.70
C THR A 79 -22.86 -30.41 -10.40
N GLU A 80 -22.66 -30.39 -11.72
CA GLU A 80 -22.00 -31.49 -12.43
C GLU A 80 -20.58 -31.62 -11.90
N GLY A 81 -20.36 -32.51 -10.99
CA GLY A 81 -19.02 -32.86 -10.55
C GLY A 81 -18.34 -33.62 -11.69
N PRO A 82 -17.46 -32.98 -12.49
CA PRO A 82 -16.80 -33.71 -13.55
C PRO A 82 -16.03 -34.87 -12.94
N GLN A 83 -16.13 -36.05 -13.56
CA GLN A 83 -15.32 -37.19 -13.14
C GLN A 83 -13.85 -36.78 -13.15
N ASN A 84 -13.23 -36.82 -11.97
CA ASN A 84 -11.80 -36.62 -11.85
C ASN A 84 -11.13 -37.97 -11.78
N MET A 85 -10.06 -38.18 -12.54
CA MET A 85 -9.35 -39.46 -12.54
C MET A 85 -7.87 -39.32 -12.17
N TRP A 86 -7.33 -40.36 -11.61
CA TRP A 86 -5.91 -40.51 -11.36
C TRP A 86 -5.43 -41.86 -11.90
N VAL A 87 -4.35 -41.82 -12.67
CA VAL A 87 -3.71 -43.03 -13.17
C VAL A 87 -2.47 -43.29 -12.33
N ASP A 88 -2.44 -44.43 -11.69
CA ASP A 88 -1.26 -44.87 -10.91
C ASP A 88 -0.07 -45.03 -11.87
N PRO A 89 1.02 -44.30 -11.69
CA PRO A 89 2.16 -44.35 -12.58
C PRO A 89 2.93 -45.66 -12.56
N VAL A 90 2.72 -46.51 -11.53
CA VAL A 90 3.42 -47.79 -11.36
C VAL A 90 2.57 -48.94 -11.93
N SER A 91 1.30 -49.03 -11.52
CA SER A 91 0.41 -50.14 -11.92
C SER A 91 -0.41 -49.86 -13.19
N GLY A 92 -0.53 -48.58 -13.59
CA GLY A 92 -1.40 -48.17 -14.68
C GLY A 92 -2.90 -48.24 -14.36
N VAL A 93 -3.29 -48.55 -13.11
CA VAL A 93 -4.68 -48.62 -12.67
C VAL A 93 -5.29 -47.22 -12.65
N ILE A 94 -6.53 -47.12 -13.17
CA ILE A 94 -7.29 -45.88 -13.21
C ILE A 94 -8.22 -45.81 -11.99
N TYR A 95 -8.19 -44.72 -11.27
CA TYR A 95 -9.08 -44.42 -10.16
C TYR A 95 -9.89 -43.16 -10.47
N TYR A 96 -11.19 -43.18 -10.09
CA TYR A 96 -12.07 -42.03 -10.21
C TYR A 96 -12.42 -41.47 -8.83
N LYS A 97 -12.45 -40.14 -8.68
CA LYS A 97 -12.69 -39.49 -7.39
C LYS A 97 -14.12 -39.74 -6.85
N ASN A 98 -15.07 -39.93 -7.74
CA ASN A 98 -16.48 -40.11 -7.41
C ASN A 98 -16.93 -41.56 -7.58
N GLU A 99 -16.02 -42.53 -7.55
CA GLU A 99 -16.38 -43.94 -7.47
C GLU A 99 -16.99 -44.21 -6.08
N VAL A 100 -18.25 -44.57 -6.06
CA VAL A 100 -18.95 -44.94 -4.82
C VAL A 100 -18.45 -46.33 -4.43
N ASP A 101 -17.66 -46.41 -3.37
CA ASP A 101 -17.30 -47.68 -2.75
C ASP A 101 -18.57 -48.24 -2.11
N GLY A 102 -19.21 -49.19 -2.72
CA GLY A 102 -20.16 -50.19 -2.21
C GLY A 102 -21.01 -49.89 -0.97
N GLY A 103 -21.31 -48.64 -0.71
CA GLY A 103 -22.06 -48.19 0.44
C GLY A 103 -23.55 -48.38 0.27
N THR A 104 -24.26 -48.63 1.35
CA THR A 104 -25.72 -48.80 1.41
C THR A 104 -26.51 -47.49 1.34
N GLN A 105 -25.90 -46.39 0.94
CA GLN A 105 -26.57 -45.11 0.76
C GLN A 105 -27.10 -45.00 -0.66
N LEU A 106 -28.33 -44.48 -0.77
CA LEU A 106 -28.90 -44.04 -2.03
C LEU A 106 -28.07 -42.84 -2.53
N ASP A 107 -27.08 -43.17 -3.36
CA ASP A 107 -26.30 -42.14 -4.01
C ASP A 107 -27.01 -41.81 -5.32
N PHE A 108 -27.57 -40.62 -5.37
CA PHE A 108 -28.11 -40.09 -6.61
C PHE A 108 -26.93 -39.56 -7.43
N SER A 109 -26.39 -40.42 -8.27
CA SER A 109 -25.30 -40.04 -9.19
C SER A 109 -25.76 -39.10 -10.31
N ASP A 110 -27.06 -39.00 -10.51
CA ASP A 110 -27.65 -38.04 -11.44
C ASP A 110 -27.80 -36.70 -10.71
N GLY A 111 -26.72 -35.99 -10.66
CA GLY A 111 -26.67 -34.60 -10.12
C GLY A 111 -27.56 -33.68 -10.93
N ILE A 112 -28.08 -32.68 -10.30
CA ILE A 112 -28.68 -31.53 -10.97
C ILE A 112 -27.55 -30.84 -11.73
N ASP A 113 -27.67 -30.72 -13.06
CA ASP A 113 -26.59 -30.15 -13.90
C ASP A 113 -26.18 -28.75 -13.48
N TRP A 114 -27.15 -27.99 -12.98
CA TRP A 114 -26.89 -26.66 -12.47
C TRP A 114 -27.99 -26.19 -11.51
N VAL A 115 -27.64 -25.30 -10.60
CA VAL A 115 -28.57 -24.66 -9.68
C VAL A 115 -28.39 -23.14 -9.72
N ASN A 116 -29.51 -22.40 -9.75
CA ASN A 116 -29.45 -20.96 -9.62
C ASN A 116 -29.15 -20.58 -8.17
N LYS A 117 -28.22 -19.67 -7.98
CA LYS A 117 -27.81 -19.15 -6.70
C LYS A 117 -28.42 -17.76 -6.47
N ALA A 118 -29.24 -17.64 -5.44
CA ALA A 118 -29.81 -16.35 -5.07
C ALA A 118 -28.70 -15.38 -4.60
N GLY A 119 -28.79 -14.13 -5.02
CA GLY A 119 -27.89 -13.09 -4.54
C GLY A 119 -28.15 -12.73 -3.07
N ASN A 120 -27.10 -12.37 -2.38
CA ASN A 120 -27.14 -11.82 -1.04
C ASN A 120 -26.72 -10.34 -1.06
N VAL A 121 -27.29 -9.55 -0.17
CA VAL A 121 -26.75 -8.21 0.09
C VAL A 121 -25.48 -8.37 0.93
N ASP A 122 -24.38 -7.81 0.46
CA ASP A 122 -23.15 -7.79 1.24
C ASP A 122 -23.25 -6.75 2.36
N PRO A 123 -23.46 -7.18 3.62
CA PRO A 123 -23.65 -6.26 4.74
C PRO A 123 -22.35 -5.52 5.09
N LYS A 124 -21.18 -6.03 4.67
CA LYS A 124 -19.90 -5.40 4.99
C LYS A 124 -19.51 -4.32 3.98
N SER A 125 -19.97 -4.44 2.74
CA SER A 125 -19.63 -3.51 1.66
C SER A 125 -20.70 -2.46 1.39
N THR A 126 -21.93 -2.65 1.93
CA THR A 126 -23.00 -1.63 1.87
C THR A 126 -22.60 -0.42 2.71
N TYR A 127 -22.68 0.78 2.14
CA TYR A 127 -22.21 2.00 2.77
C TYR A 127 -23.24 3.12 2.66
N ARG A 128 -23.42 3.89 3.72
CA ARG A 128 -24.30 5.07 3.77
C ARG A 128 -23.58 6.21 4.44
N LYS A 129 -23.58 7.38 3.80
CA LYS A 129 -22.94 8.59 4.30
C LYS A 129 -23.86 9.79 4.12
N LEU A 130 -23.99 10.58 5.16
CA LEU A 130 -24.56 11.91 5.12
C LEU A 130 -23.49 12.90 5.55
N TYR A 131 -23.23 13.88 4.70
CA TYR A 131 -22.30 14.96 4.96
C TYR A 131 -22.99 16.31 4.74
N TYR A 132 -22.75 17.25 5.64
CA TYR A 132 -23.16 18.63 5.42
C TYR A 132 -22.09 19.61 5.84
N GLN A 133 -22.02 20.71 5.10
CA GLN A 133 -21.00 21.73 5.24
C GLN A 133 -21.63 23.12 5.08
N LEU A 134 -21.18 24.04 5.92
CA LEU A 134 -21.41 25.46 5.75
C LEU A 134 -20.06 26.17 5.67
N GLN A 135 -19.86 26.97 4.63
CA GLN A 135 -18.60 27.66 4.39
C GLN A 135 -18.89 29.15 4.12
N LEU A 136 -18.20 30.02 4.83
CA LEU A 136 -18.18 31.46 4.62
C LEU A 136 -16.85 31.82 3.97
N ASN A 137 -16.88 32.55 2.87
CA ASN A 137 -15.69 33.01 2.17
C ASN A 137 -15.73 34.53 2.04
N TYR A 138 -14.57 35.13 2.24
CA TYR A 138 -14.33 36.54 1.96
C TYR A 138 -13.09 36.68 1.11
N GLY A 139 -13.14 37.46 0.05
CA GLY A 139 -12.00 37.75 -0.81
C GLY A 139 -12.11 39.16 -1.38
N ARG A 140 -11.09 39.99 -1.11
CA ARG A 140 -11.12 41.37 -1.59
C ARG A 140 -9.72 41.95 -1.78
N GLN A 141 -9.57 42.69 -2.86
CA GLN A 141 -8.37 43.45 -3.16
C GLN A 141 -8.53 44.91 -2.77
N PHE A 142 -7.60 45.46 -2.00
CA PHE A 142 -7.50 46.86 -1.60
C PHE A 142 -6.21 47.46 -2.14
N GLY A 143 -6.24 47.95 -3.36
CA GLY A 143 -5.05 48.46 -4.03
C GLY A 143 -4.01 47.34 -4.23
N LYS A 144 -2.90 47.39 -3.49
CA LYS A 144 -1.85 46.33 -3.55
C LYS A 144 -2.04 45.22 -2.53
N HIS A 145 -3.03 45.32 -1.67
CA HIS A 145 -3.33 44.34 -0.63
C HIS A 145 -4.44 43.40 -1.12
N ASP A 146 -4.19 42.12 -1.12
CA ASP A 146 -5.15 41.08 -1.44
C ASP A 146 -5.37 40.24 -0.18
N VAL A 147 -6.62 40.20 0.28
CA VAL A 147 -7.00 39.56 1.54
C VAL A 147 -8.04 38.50 1.26
N GLY A 148 -7.80 37.30 1.74
CA GLY A 148 -8.77 36.21 1.72
C GLY A 148 -9.02 35.66 3.13
N ALA A 149 -10.25 35.29 3.41
CA ALA A 149 -10.61 34.57 4.63
C ALA A 149 -11.66 33.51 4.34
N MET A 150 -11.59 32.41 5.06
CA MET A 150 -12.55 31.32 4.99
C MET A 150 -12.81 30.78 6.39
N ALA A 151 -14.08 30.54 6.69
CA ALA A 151 -14.49 29.76 7.86
C ALA A 151 -15.41 28.63 7.38
N LEU A 152 -15.21 27.45 7.92
CA LEU A 152 -15.93 26.25 7.51
C LEU A 152 -16.36 25.46 8.75
N PHE A 153 -17.58 24.99 8.72
CA PHE A 153 -18.11 23.96 9.59
C PHE A 153 -18.56 22.78 8.74
N SER A 154 -18.18 21.57 9.12
CA SER A 154 -18.71 20.36 8.48
C SER A 154 -18.99 19.27 9.50
N ARG A 155 -19.96 18.42 9.15
CA ARG A 155 -20.27 17.23 9.93
C ARG A 155 -20.57 16.05 9.03
N GLU A 156 -20.03 14.91 9.41
CA GLU A 156 -20.17 13.66 8.70
C GLU A 156 -20.79 12.61 9.62
N LYS A 157 -21.70 11.83 9.03
CA LYS A 157 -22.29 10.63 9.66
C LYS A 157 -22.29 9.51 8.63
N TYR A 158 -21.59 8.39 8.91
CA TYR A 158 -21.57 7.24 8.01
C TYR A 158 -21.63 5.91 8.73
N ALA A 159 -22.03 4.85 8.02
CA ALA A 159 -21.98 3.47 8.49
C ALA A 159 -21.67 2.53 7.32
N LYS A 160 -20.92 1.48 7.59
CA LYS A 160 -20.79 0.31 6.72
C LYS A 160 -21.69 -0.80 7.24
N GLY A 161 -22.49 -1.37 6.34
CA GLY A 161 -23.36 -2.49 6.67
C GLY A 161 -24.24 -2.23 7.88
N ASN A 162 -24.09 -3.06 8.88
CA ASN A 162 -24.88 -3.07 10.12
C ASN A 162 -24.16 -2.46 11.34
N GLU A 163 -22.98 -1.84 11.13
CA GLU A 163 -22.26 -1.21 12.23
C GLU A 163 -22.94 0.07 12.72
N PHE A 164 -22.62 0.48 13.97
CA PHE A 164 -23.04 1.77 14.49
C PHE A 164 -22.47 2.91 13.68
N TYR A 165 -23.23 4.00 13.54
CA TYR A 165 -22.80 5.18 12.82
C TYR A 165 -21.51 5.76 13.38
N HIS A 166 -20.64 6.15 12.47
CA HIS A 166 -19.47 6.98 12.74
C HIS A 166 -19.86 8.46 12.65
N PHE A 167 -19.22 9.27 13.48
CA PHE A 167 -19.44 10.70 13.51
C PHE A 167 -18.10 11.44 13.50
N ARG A 168 -18.05 12.48 12.68
CA ARG A 168 -16.94 13.42 12.63
C ARG A 168 -17.48 14.84 12.52
N GLU A 169 -16.83 15.79 13.17
CA GLU A 169 -17.16 17.20 13.14
C GLU A 169 -15.86 18.01 12.96
N ASP A 170 -15.84 18.90 11.98
CA ASP A 170 -14.66 19.68 11.68
C ASP A 170 -15.02 21.16 11.55
N TRP A 171 -14.23 22.00 12.23
CA TRP A 171 -14.21 23.44 12.10
C TRP A 171 -12.87 23.84 11.49
N ALA A 172 -12.88 24.61 10.43
CA ALA A 172 -11.66 25.08 9.81
C ALA A 172 -11.73 26.57 9.50
N PHE A 173 -10.59 27.22 9.59
CA PHE A 173 -10.44 28.59 9.17
C PHE A 173 -9.15 28.78 8.39
N ARG A 174 -9.16 29.73 7.48
CA ARG A 174 -8.03 30.13 6.66
C ARG A 174 -8.03 31.64 6.52
N ALA A 175 -6.86 32.27 6.65
CA ALA A 175 -6.64 33.65 6.30
C ALA A 175 -5.42 33.74 5.39
N THR A 176 -5.56 34.47 4.29
CA THR A 176 -4.49 34.70 3.32
C THR A 176 -4.28 36.18 3.12
N TYR A 177 -3.02 36.56 2.98
CA TYR A 177 -2.63 37.92 2.70
C TYR A 177 -1.54 37.95 1.64
N ASN A 178 -1.71 38.80 0.64
CA ASN A 178 -0.73 39.03 -0.40
C ASN A 178 -0.54 40.54 -0.59
N TYR A 179 0.69 40.98 -0.53
CA TYR A 179 1.05 42.37 -0.78
C TYR A 179 1.81 42.50 -2.09
N ALA A 180 1.20 43.20 -3.04
CA ALA A 180 1.79 43.57 -4.34
C ALA A 180 2.34 42.37 -5.13
N GLN A 181 1.82 41.15 -4.93
CA GLN A 181 2.31 39.90 -5.50
C GLN A 181 3.77 39.57 -5.15
N ARG A 182 4.26 40.10 -4.00
CA ARG A 182 5.64 39.91 -3.52
C ARG A 182 5.72 39.14 -2.23
N TYR A 183 4.89 39.53 -1.26
CA TYR A 183 4.88 38.95 0.07
C TYR A 183 3.58 38.23 0.30
N PHE A 184 3.67 36.97 0.63
CA PHE A 184 2.53 36.09 0.85
C PHE A 184 2.56 35.58 2.28
N ALA A 185 1.45 35.61 2.96
CA ALA A 185 1.27 35.01 4.26
C ALA A 185 -0.05 34.25 4.31
N GLU A 186 -0.03 33.09 4.92
CA GLU A 186 -1.21 32.29 5.13
C GLU A 186 -1.20 31.67 6.52
N VAL A 187 -2.35 31.72 7.18
CA VAL A 187 -2.59 31.09 8.49
C VAL A 187 -3.82 30.22 8.36
N ASN A 188 -3.71 28.98 8.79
CA ASN A 188 -4.82 28.03 8.84
C ASN A 188 -4.95 27.44 10.22
N GLY A 189 -6.15 27.01 10.56
CA GLY A 189 -6.41 26.23 11.74
C GLY A 189 -7.57 25.29 11.50
N ALA A 190 -7.47 24.11 12.08
CA ALA A 190 -8.55 23.13 12.09
C ALA A 190 -8.80 22.66 13.52
N TYR A 191 -10.04 22.66 13.95
CA TYR A 191 -10.51 22.10 15.21
C TYR A 191 -11.41 20.93 14.90
N ASN A 192 -10.83 19.73 14.95
CA ASN A 192 -11.44 18.50 14.46
C ASN A 192 -11.90 17.62 15.61
N GLY A 193 -13.08 17.03 15.49
CA GLY A 193 -13.66 16.12 16.45
C GLY A 193 -13.92 14.74 15.84
N SER A 194 -13.49 13.68 16.53
CA SER A 194 -13.70 12.29 16.14
C SER A 194 -14.33 11.51 17.29
N GLU A 195 -15.35 10.72 16.98
CA GLU A 195 -16.04 9.86 17.94
C GLU A 195 -15.18 8.69 18.46
N LYS A 196 -14.05 8.45 17.83
CA LYS A 196 -13.12 7.39 18.21
C LYS A 196 -12.42 7.65 19.55
N PHE A 197 -12.39 8.91 19.97
CA PHE A 197 -11.77 9.34 21.23
C PHE A 197 -12.80 9.64 22.31
N GLY A 198 -12.38 9.47 23.56
CA GLY A 198 -13.17 9.81 24.73
C GLY A 198 -13.54 11.31 24.78
N PRO A 199 -14.55 11.68 25.59
CA PRO A 199 -15.08 13.06 25.61
C PRO A 199 -14.02 14.15 25.79
N ASN A 200 -12.99 13.91 26.60
CA ASN A 200 -11.93 14.88 26.92
C ASN A 200 -10.90 15.07 25.79
N ASN A 201 -10.71 14.05 24.93
CA ASN A 201 -9.72 14.04 23.86
C ASN A 201 -10.35 14.03 22.45
N ARG A 202 -11.69 14.19 22.40
CA ARG A 202 -12.46 14.10 21.15
C ARG A 202 -12.07 15.17 20.15
N PHE A 203 -11.85 16.39 20.59
CA PHE A 203 -11.51 17.54 19.76
C PHE A 203 -10.06 17.93 19.95
N ALA A 204 -9.39 18.26 18.84
CA ALA A 204 -8.02 18.76 18.85
C ALA A 204 -7.83 19.91 17.85
N PHE A 205 -6.90 20.81 18.17
CA PHE A 205 -6.59 21.96 17.34
C PHE A 205 -5.27 21.78 16.57
N PHE A 206 -5.32 22.05 15.27
CA PHE A 206 -4.22 21.84 14.34
C PHE A 206 -3.93 23.14 13.56
N PRO A 207 -3.02 23.97 14.06
CA PRO A 207 -2.60 25.20 13.39
C PRO A 207 -1.58 24.95 12.29
N SER A 208 -1.57 25.82 11.27
CA SER A 208 -0.49 25.90 10.29
C SER A 208 -0.32 27.34 9.78
N PHE A 209 0.89 27.67 9.35
CA PHE A 209 1.19 28.92 8.69
C PHE A 209 2.22 28.74 7.58
N SER A 210 2.17 29.62 6.58
CA SER A 210 3.17 29.70 5.53
C SER A 210 3.49 31.14 5.15
N LEU A 211 4.72 31.32 4.70
CA LEU A 211 5.23 32.59 4.20
C LEU A 211 5.84 32.36 2.81
N GLY A 212 5.69 33.34 1.93
CA GLY A 212 6.28 33.34 0.62
C GLY A 212 6.81 34.72 0.25
N TRP A 213 7.97 34.72 -0.39
CA TRP A 213 8.59 35.94 -0.91
C TRP A 213 8.95 35.76 -2.38
N MET A 214 8.31 36.55 -3.26
CA MET A 214 8.61 36.60 -4.67
C MET A 214 9.80 37.54 -4.90
N ILE A 215 11.00 37.01 -4.80
CA ILE A 215 12.25 37.77 -4.87
C ILE A 215 12.40 38.42 -6.25
N SER A 216 11.97 37.74 -7.32
CA SER A 216 12.05 38.24 -8.69
C SER A 216 11.24 39.53 -8.92
N GLU A 217 10.23 39.82 -8.09
CA GLU A 217 9.43 41.03 -8.18
C GLU A 217 10.06 42.23 -7.46
N GLU A 218 11.16 42.03 -6.76
CA GLU A 218 11.86 43.11 -6.09
C GLU A 218 12.61 44.01 -7.07
N LYS A 219 12.72 45.29 -6.72
CA LYS A 219 13.36 46.32 -7.58
C LYS A 219 14.80 45.96 -7.95
N PHE A 220 15.56 45.36 -7.04
CA PHE A 220 16.95 44.99 -7.25
C PHE A 220 17.13 43.79 -8.19
N MET A 221 16.07 42.97 -8.38
CA MET A 221 16.08 41.81 -9.28
C MET A 221 15.59 42.13 -10.70
N LYS A 222 14.88 43.22 -10.91
CA LYS A 222 14.29 43.59 -12.23
C LYS A 222 15.31 43.81 -13.34
N GLY A 223 16.58 44.01 -13.04
CA GLY A 223 17.66 44.10 -14.01
C GLY A 223 18.09 42.74 -14.62
N LEU A 224 17.71 41.63 -14.01
CA LEU A 224 18.13 40.30 -14.40
C LEU A 224 17.15 39.71 -15.45
N LYS A 225 17.34 40.03 -16.72
CA LYS A 225 16.47 39.61 -17.83
C LYS A 225 16.36 38.09 -18.04
N PHE A 226 17.28 37.32 -17.48
CA PHE A 226 17.28 35.87 -17.58
C PHE A 226 16.42 35.19 -16.49
N LEU A 227 16.07 35.94 -15.43
CA LEU A 227 15.28 35.45 -14.30
C LEU A 227 13.80 35.81 -14.50
N ASP A 228 12.96 34.81 -14.70
CA ASP A 228 11.52 35.01 -14.86
C ASP A 228 10.80 34.94 -13.51
N MET A 229 11.19 33.99 -12.65
CA MET A 229 10.60 33.79 -11.34
C MET A 229 11.65 33.25 -10.35
N LEU A 230 11.65 33.83 -9.18
CA LEU A 230 12.36 33.27 -8.03
C LEU A 230 11.51 33.54 -6.79
N LYS A 231 11.00 32.48 -6.18
CA LYS A 231 10.17 32.54 -4.99
C LYS A 231 10.77 31.69 -3.88
N LEU A 232 10.98 32.27 -2.72
CA LEU A 232 11.29 31.56 -1.50
C LEU A 232 10.00 31.32 -0.73
N ARG A 233 9.81 30.11 -0.19
CA ARG A 233 8.65 29.76 0.63
C ARG A 233 9.06 28.92 1.82
N GLY A 234 8.30 29.08 2.90
CA GLY A 234 8.47 28.28 4.10
C GLY A 234 7.12 28.02 4.74
N SER A 235 6.93 26.83 5.28
CA SER A 235 5.72 26.46 5.99
C SER A 235 6.00 25.63 7.23
N TRP A 236 5.14 25.78 8.19
CA TRP A 236 5.06 24.97 9.39
C TRP A 236 3.60 24.63 9.65
N GLY A 237 3.31 23.40 10.06
CA GLY A 237 1.95 23.03 10.43
C GLY A 237 1.92 21.78 11.29
N ARG A 238 0.83 21.66 12.04
CA ARG A 238 0.47 20.45 12.76
C ARG A 238 -0.77 19.84 12.14
N ILE A 239 -0.76 18.53 11.94
CA ILE A 239 -1.86 17.72 11.39
C ILE A 239 -2.21 16.65 12.41
N GLY A 240 -3.49 16.38 12.60
CA GLY A 240 -4.00 15.27 13.41
C GLY A 240 -4.41 14.10 12.55
N ASP A 241 -4.21 12.89 13.06
CA ASP A 241 -4.67 11.65 12.48
C ASP A 241 -5.53 10.89 13.49
N ASP A 242 -6.73 10.49 13.09
CA ASP A 242 -7.67 9.69 13.89
C ASP A 242 -7.79 8.25 13.39
N ASN A 243 -6.85 7.79 12.56
CA ASN A 243 -6.81 6.42 12.07
C ASN A 243 -6.23 5.47 13.13
N VAL A 244 -6.97 5.23 14.17
CA VAL A 244 -6.55 4.50 15.38
C VAL A 244 -6.84 3.00 15.34
N GLY A 245 -7.18 2.45 14.19
CA GLY A 245 -7.37 1.01 14.00
C GLY A 245 -8.59 0.38 14.69
N GLY A 246 -9.31 1.10 15.57
CA GLY A 246 -10.46 0.61 16.30
C GLY A 246 -11.39 1.71 16.80
N ARG A 247 -12.54 1.31 17.31
CA ARG A 247 -13.51 2.20 17.96
C ARG A 247 -13.52 1.92 19.46
N TRP A 248 -13.85 2.94 20.24
CA TRP A 248 -14.07 2.82 21.69
C TRP A 248 -12.86 2.27 22.47
N LEU A 249 -11.66 2.48 21.94
CA LEU A 249 -10.41 2.07 22.61
C LEU A 249 -10.21 2.75 23.98
N TYR A 250 -11.02 3.76 24.27
CA TYR A 250 -11.05 4.46 25.57
C TYR A 250 -11.92 3.76 26.62
N GLN A 251 -12.68 2.70 26.26
CA GLN A 251 -13.57 1.96 27.13
C GLN A 251 -13.18 0.48 27.20
N ASP A 252 -13.42 -0.15 28.36
CA ASP A 252 -13.30 -1.58 28.49
C ASP A 252 -14.34 -2.31 27.64
N SER A 253 -13.92 -3.34 26.94
CA SER A 253 -14.80 -4.24 26.21
C SER A 253 -15.08 -5.50 27.03
N TRP A 254 -16.34 -5.87 27.08
CA TRP A 254 -16.81 -7.05 27.82
C TRP A 254 -17.29 -8.11 26.83
N GLY A 255 -16.86 -9.35 27.05
CA GLY A 255 -17.28 -10.50 26.26
C GLY A 255 -18.05 -11.52 27.11
N TYR A 256 -19.13 -12.03 26.54
CA TYR A 256 -19.87 -13.14 27.12
C TYR A 256 -19.15 -14.46 26.86
N GLN A 257 -18.94 -15.24 27.89
CA GLN A 257 -18.31 -16.56 27.82
C GLN A 257 -19.35 -17.62 28.21
N ASN A 258 -19.69 -18.49 27.27
CA ASN A 258 -20.65 -19.56 27.47
C ASN A 258 -19.93 -20.87 27.84
N SER A 259 -20.38 -21.52 28.90
CA SER A 259 -19.97 -22.88 29.33
C SER A 259 -18.44 -23.05 29.56
N ASN A 260 -17.72 -21.98 29.96
CA ASN A 260 -16.26 -21.99 30.12
C ASN A 260 -15.79 -21.69 31.55
N THR A 261 -16.68 -21.78 32.56
CA THR A 261 -16.31 -21.53 33.96
C THR A 261 -16.02 -22.83 34.65
N TYR A 262 -14.82 -22.98 35.20
CA TYR A 262 -14.45 -24.10 36.06
C TYR A 262 -14.67 -23.70 37.52
N LEU A 263 -15.63 -24.33 38.15
CA LEU A 263 -15.89 -24.18 39.60
C LEU A 263 -15.43 -25.43 40.32
N GLY A 264 -14.36 -25.31 41.10
CA GLY A 264 -13.78 -26.40 41.88
C GLY A 264 -12.72 -27.24 41.12
N LEU A 265 -12.41 -28.41 41.63
CA LEU A 265 -11.36 -29.31 41.16
C LEU A 265 -11.75 -30.17 39.95
N ILE A 266 -12.95 -29.98 39.37
CA ILE A 266 -13.41 -30.78 38.24
C ILE A 266 -12.93 -30.15 36.95
N PRO A 267 -12.11 -30.85 36.14
CA PRO A 267 -11.52 -30.30 34.91
C PRO A 267 -12.48 -30.23 33.71
N THR A 268 -13.76 -30.35 33.94
CA THR A 268 -14.80 -30.27 32.90
C THR A 268 -15.49 -28.92 32.95
N ALA A 269 -15.73 -28.33 31.77
CA ALA A 269 -16.48 -27.08 31.66
C ALA A 269 -17.84 -27.18 32.32
N THR A 270 -18.14 -26.27 33.23
CA THR A 270 -19.45 -26.18 33.87
C THR A 270 -20.43 -25.43 32.99
N PRO A 271 -21.76 -25.61 33.13
CA PRO A 271 -22.76 -24.90 32.32
C PRO A 271 -22.88 -23.40 32.63
N TYR A 272 -22.00 -22.88 33.47
CA TYR A 272 -22.08 -21.49 33.90
C TYR A 272 -21.47 -20.55 32.89
N SER A 273 -22.13 -19.45 32.68
CA SER A 273 -21.69 -18.36 31.80
C SER A 273 -21.29 -17.14 32.64
N TYR A 274 -20.41 -16.36 32.12
CA TYR A 274 -19.94 -15.14 32.77
C TYR A 274 -19.53 -14.07 31.75
N TYR A 275 -19.46 -12.84 32.21
CA TYR A 275 -18.85 -11.76 31.46
C TYR A 275 -17.41 -11.52 31.96
N ARG A 276 -16.49 -11.31 31.04
CA ARG A 276 -15.13 -10.87 31.37
C ARG A 276 -14.74 -9.69 30.52
N ILE A 277 -13.82 -8.90 31.04
CA ILE A 277 -13.13 -7.89 30.22
C ILE A 277 -12.30 -8.63 29.16
N THR A 278 -12.58 -8.35 27.89
CA THR A 278 -11.85 -8.91 26.75
C THR A 278 -10.76 -7.97 26.25
N SER A 279 -10.93 -6.67 26.48
CA SER A 279 -9.94 -5.65 26.16
C SER A 279 -10.05 -4.50 27.15
N LEU A 280 -8.92 -4.11 27.72
CA LEU A 280 -8.82 -2.94 28.58
C LEU A 280 -8.85 -1.66 27.74
N GLY A 281 -9.64 -0.69 28.18
CA GLY A 281 -9.69 0.64 27.59
C GLY A 281 -8.60 1.57 28.14
N ASN A 282 -8.35 2.64 27.40
CA ASN A 282 -7.47 3.72 27.84
C ASN A 282 -8.13 5.07 27.62
N GLU A 283 -8.64 5.69 28.67
CA GLU A 283 -9.32 6.98 28.61
C GLU A 283 -8.44 8.13 28.06
N ASN A 284 -7.11 7.98 28.12
CA ASN A 284 -6.14 8.96 27.68
C ASN A 284 -5.80 8.87 26.18
N ILE A 285 -6.41 7.95 25.44
CA ILE A 285 -6.23 7.87 23.98
C ILE A 285 -6.56 9.21 23.33
N SER A 286 -5.66 9.68 22.48
CA SER A 286 -5.78 10.95 21.79
C SER A 286 -5.31 10.86 20.32
N TRP A 287 -5.47 11.97 19.62
CA TRP A 287 -5.02 12.12 18.23
C TRP A 287 -3.52 11.87 18.10
N GLU A 288 -3.13 11.11 17.09
CA GLU A 288 -1.75 11.13 16.60
C GLU A 288 -1.49 12.49 15.94
N THR A 289 -0.31 13.04 16.15
CA THR A 289 0.05 14.37 15.63
C THR A 289 1.28 14.30 14.74
N VAL A 290 1.25 15.04 13.63
CA VAL A 290 2.40 15.21 12.74
C VAL A 290 2.75 16.70 12.67
N GLU A 291 3.95 17.05 13.07
CA GLU A 291 4.53 18.38 12.88
C GLU A 291 5.34 18.36 11.58
N LYS A 292 4.93 19.20 10.63
CA LYS A 292 5.53 19.31 9.30
C LYS A 292 6.23 20.64 9.13
N ARG A 293 7.43 20.61 8.56
CA ARG A 293 8.24 21.77 8.20
C ARG A 293 8.72 21.63 6.78
N ASN A 294 8.57 22.67 6.00
CA ASN A 294 9.06 22.71 4.63
C ASN A 294 9.66 24.06 4.32
N VAL A 295 10.79 24.07 3.63
CA VAL A 295 11.39 25.25 3.02
C VAL A 295 11.66 24.94 1.56
N GLY A 296 11.18 25.80 0.65
CA GLY A 296 11.29 25.56 -0.78
C GLY A 296 11.63 26.82 -1.56
N ILE A 297 12.23 26.58 -2.71
CA ILE A 297 12.55 27.60 -3.72
C ILE A 297 11.90 27.19 -5.03
N ASP A 298 11.06 28.08 -5.58
CA ASP A 298 10.52 27.92 -6.94
C ASP A 298 11.29 28.85 -7.87
N TYR A 299 11.71 28.34 -9.04
CA TYR A 299 12.51 29.10 -9.98
C TYR A 299 12.06 28.93 -11.42
N SER A 300 12.26 29.97 -12.23
CA SER A 300 12.09 29.95 -13.68
C SER A 300 13.10 30.90 -14.32
N PHE A 301 13.78 30.40 -15.35
CA PHE A 301 14.83 31.12 -16.08
C PHE A 301 14.59 31.06 -17.58
N PHE A 302 15.10 32.11 -18.27
CA PHE A 302 15.17 32.19 -19.76
C PHE A 302 13.82 32.01 -20.43
N LYS A 303 12.78 32.72 -19.96
CA LYS A 303 11.39 32.66 -20.45
C LYS A 303 10.77 31.25 -20.32
N GLY A 304 11.02 30.61 -19.20
CA GLY A 304 10.49 29.29 -18.91
C GLY A 304 11.25 28.13 -19.59
N LEU A 305 12.44 28.39 -20.13
CA LEU A 305 13.30 27.32 -20.66
C LEU A 305 13.68 26.32 -19.56
N ILE A 306 14.04 26.84 -18.39
CA ILE A 306 14.38 26.06 -17.21
C ILE A 306 13.48 26.53 -16.08
N ALA A 307 12.66 25.64 -15.52
CA ALA A 307 11.82 25.93 -14.37
C ALA A 307 11.82 24.73 -13.41
N GLY A 308 11.46 24.95 -12.17
CA GLY A 308 11.35 23.86 -11.20
C GLY A 308 11.23 24.33 -9.77
N SER A 309 11.39 23.40 -8.86
CA SER A 309 11.42 23.65 -7.43
C SER A 309 12.46 22.78 -6.71
N VAL A 310 12.91 23.27 -5.59
CA VAL A 310 13.73 22.54 -4.61
C VAL A 310 13.06 22.68 -3.27
N ASP A 311 12.74 21.58 -2.64
CA ASP A 311 12.12 21.52 -1.33
C ASP A 311 12.98 20.71 -0.35
N ILE A 312 13.05 21.19 0.89
CA ILE A 312 13.61 20.44 2.02
C ILE A 312 12.53 20.36 3.09
N PHE A 313 12.26 19.15 3.52
CA PHE A 313 11.19 18.88 4.48
C PHE A 313 11.68 18.10 5.70
N SER A 314 10.96 18.26 6.80
CA SER A 314 11.13 17.46 8.01
C SER A 314 9.79 17.31 8.71
N ASP A 315 9.37 16.06 8.90
CA ASP A 315 8.14 15.67 9.56
C ASP A 315 8.47 14.93 10.86
N LYS A 316 7.80 15.30 11.94
CA LYS A 316 7.91 14.58 13.22
C LYS A 316 6.52 14.12 13.65
N ARG A 317 6.30 12.81 13.64
CA ARG A 317 5.07 12.20 14.14
C ARG A 317 5.24 11.82 15.59
N LYS A 318 4.26 12.18 16.42
CA LYS A 318 4.21 11.94 17.85
C LYS A 318 2.87 11.30 18.21
N ASP A 319 2.83 10.79 19.44
CA ASP A 319 1.61 10.23 20.00
C ASP A 319 1.05 9.07 19.16
N ILE A 320 1.94 8.34 18.46
CA ILE A 320 1.56 7.18 17.64
C ILE A 320 1.02 6.09 18.55
N LEU A 321 -0.11 5.53 18.17
CA LEU A 321 -0.75 4.47 18.91
C LEU A 321 0.03 3.16 18.81
N VAL A 322 0.39 2.62 19.96
CA VAL A 322 0.99 1.30 20.11
C VAL A 322 -0.07 0.37 20.66
N SER A 323 -0.41 -0.68 19.90
CA SER A 323 -1.40 -1.68 20.31
C SER A 323 -0.93 -2.45 21.54
N GLY A 324 -1.87 -2.93 22.35
CA GLY A 324 -1.56 -3.63 23.60
C GLY A 324 -0.66 -4.85 23.45
N GLY A 325 -0.83 -5.63 22.37
CA GLY A 325 0.04 -6.79 22.08
C GLY A 325 1.47 -6.42 21.64
N SER A 326 1.70 -5.15 21.28
CA SER A 326 3.03 -4.64 20.90
C SER A 326 3.71 -3.85 22.03
N ARG A 327 3.08 -3.78 23.21
CA ARG A 327 3.62 -3.07 24.37
C ARG A 327 4.52 -3.99 25.21
N SER A 328 5.54 -3.39 25.77
CA SER A 328 6.49 -4.08 26.65
C SER A 328 5.95 -4.20 28.08
N ILE A 329 4.91 -5.01 28.26
CA ILE A 329 4.31 -5.26 29.57
C ILE A 329 4.59 -6.69 30.01
N PRO A 330 5.06 -6.90 31.26
CA PRO A 330 5.36 -8.22 31.76
C PRO A 330 4.14 -9.15 31.74
N SER A 331 4.36 -10.44 31.48
CA SER A 331 3.29 -11.46 31.36
C SER A 331 2.45 -11.63 32.64
N PHE A 332 3.02 -11.32 33.81
CA PHE A 332 2.30 -11.36 35.07
C PHE A 332 1.24 -10.26 35.25
N PHE A 333 1.15 -9.32 34.32
CA PHE A 333 0.04 -8.37 34.25
C PHE A 333 -1.31 -9.09 34.05
N GLY A 334 -1.30 -10.29 33.47
CA GLY A 334 -2.47 -11.17 33.38
C GLY A 334 -3.55 -10.75 32.38
N ALA A 335 -3.33 -9.69 31.60
CA ALA A 335 -4.21 -9.20 30.56
C ALA A 335 -3.40 -8.57 29.40
N THR A 336 -4.03 -8.43 28.23
CA THR A 336 -3.46 -7.62 27.17
C THR A 336 -3.52 -6.14 27.57
N ALA A 337 -2.38 -5.45 27.51
CA ALA A 337 -2.33 -4.04 27.83
C ALA A 337 -3.24 -3.21 26.91
N PRO A 338 -3.80 -2.09 27.38
CA PRO A 338 -4.57 -1.20 26.52
C PRO A 338 -3.67 -0.51 25.48
N THR A 339 -4.24 -0.16 24.35
CA THR A 339 -3.58 0.70 23.35
C THR A 339 -3.22 2.05 23.96
N ALA A 340 -2.06 2.60 23.64
CA ALA A 340 -1.61 3.89 24.18
C ALA A 340 -0.79 4.69 23.16
N ASN A 341 -0.80 6.04 23.31
CA ASN A 341 -0.05 6.97 22.47
C ASN A 341 1.43 7.04 22.92
N LEU A 342 2.25 6.10 22.48
CA LEU A 342 3.62 5.89 22.95
C LEU A 342 4.68 5.96 21.86
N GLY A 343 4.28 6.01 20.58
CA GLY A 343 5.24 5.98 19.48
C GLY A 343 5.63 7.38 18.99
N SER A 344 6.85 7.54 18.52
CA SER A 344 7.25 8.71 17.75
C SER A 344 8.23 8.33 16.63
N THR A 345 8.08 9.01 15.49
CA THR A 345 8.92 8.82 14.30
C THR A 345 9.32 10.18 13.71
N LYS A 346 10.40 10.18 12.97
CA LYS A 346 10.85 11.35 12.21
C LYS A 346 11.07 10.92 10.76
N SER A 347 10.69 11.79 9.84
CA SER A 347 11.03 11.67 8.42
C SER A 347 11.62 12.99 7.94
N HIS A 348 12.63 12.95 7.07
CA HIS A 348 13.21 14.14 6.46
C HIS A 348 13.76 13.81 5.09
N GLY A 349 13.87 14.83 4.27
CA GLY A 349 14.36 14.63 2.93
C GLY A 349 14.34 15.89 2.08
N TYR A 350 14.54 15.70 0.79
CA TYR A 350 14.45 16.77 -0.19
C TYR A 350 13.80 16.28 -1.48
N GLU A 351 13.19 17.23 -2.18
CA GLU A 351 12.51 17.02 -3.45
C GLU A 351 13.04 18.00 -4.47
N LEU A 352 13.31 17.51 -5.67
CA LEU A 352 13.80 18.28 -6.79
C LEU A 352 12.85 18.12 -7.96
N GLU A 353 12.38 19.22 -8.51
CA GLU A 353 11.65 19.24 -9.76
C GLU A 353 12.40 20.08 -10.79
N LEU A 354 12.58 19.54 -12.00
CA LEU A 354 13.18 20.25 -13.12
C LEU A 354 12.29 20.09 -14.36
N ARG A 355 11.92 21.21 -14.94
CA ARG A 355 11.19 21.31 -16.21
C ARG A 355 12.05 22.03 -17.22
N LEU A 356 12.25 21.41 -18.35
CA LEU A 356 12.93 22.01 -19.51
C LEU A 356 11.92 22.15 -20.65
N ASN A 357 11.92 23.29 -21.32
CA ASN A 357 11.00 23.53 -22.43
C ASN A 357 11.65 24.46 -23.45
N TYR A 358 12.12 23.90 -24.55
CA TYR A 358 12.80 24.65 -25.59
C TYR A 358 12.05 24.60 -26.92
N MET A 359 11.78 25.79 -27.47
CA MET A 359 11.16 25.94 -28.77
C MET A 359 12.22 26.41 -29.78
N PHE A 360 12.51 25.58 -30.76
CA PHE A 360 13.43 25.91 -31.86
C PHE A 360 12.77 26.88 -32.87
N ALA A 361 13.59 27.58 -33.66
CA ALA A 361 13.11 28.50 -34.69
C ALA A 361 12.22 27.83 -35.74
N ASN A 362 12.42 26.54 -36.03
CA ASN A 362 11.61 25.73 -36.93
C ASN A 362 10.30 25.22 -36.29
N LYS A 363 9.92 25.75 -35.11
CA LYS A 363 8.74 25.36 -34.30
C LYS A 363 8.80 23.91 -33.76
N MET A 364 9.95 23.30 -33.73
CA MET A 364 10.17 22.06 -33.00
C MET A 364 10.26 22.38 -31.50
N ARG A 365 9.51 21.66 -30.69
CA ARG A 365 9.53 21.77 -29.24
C ARG A 365 10.19 20.54 -28.64
N LEU A 366 11.16 20.77 -27.79
CA LEU A 366 11.77 19.74 -26.95
C LEU A 366 11.46 20.07 -25.51
N TRP A 367 11.00 19.10 -24.75
CA TRP A 367 10.66 19.31 -23.35
C TRP A 367 11.06 18.09 -22.50
N ALA A 368 11.35 18.35 -21.23
CA ALA A 368 11.59 17.31 -20.23
C ALA A 368 11.02 17.75 -18.88
N ASN A 369 10.42 16.80 -18.16
CA ASN A 369 9.99 16.96 -16.78
C ASN A 369 10.64 15.87 -15.95
N THR A 370 11.37 16.25 -14.91
CA THR A 370 12.05 15.30 -14.02
C THR A 370 11.71 15.61 -12.57
N ASN A 371 11.50 14.56 -11.80
CA ASN A 371 11.29 14.65 -10.36
C ASN A 371 12.24 13.67 -9.67
N TYR A 372 12.80 14.10 -8.56
CA TYR A 372 13.60 13.28 -7.67
C TYR A 372 13.21 13.57 -6.23
N THR A 373 12.91 12.53 -5.46
CA THR A 373 12.61 12.61 -4.05
C THR A 373 13.56 11.70 -3.28
N HIS A 374 14.18 12.26 -2.25
CA HIS A 374 14.92 11.51 -1.24
C HIS A 374 14.24 11.67 0.10
N ALA A 375 13.86 10.58 0.75
CA ALA A 375 13.19 10.58 2.04
C ALA A 375 13.74 9.47 2.94
N VAL A 376 14.18 9.84 4.13
CA VAL A 376 14.65 8.92 5.17
C VAL A 376 13.75 9.04 6.38
N ASN A 377 13.43 7.92 7.00
CA ASN A 377 12.64 7.89 8.23
C ASN A 377 13.36 7.11 9.34
N GLU A 378 12.98 7.39 10.56
CA GLU A 378 13.54 6.77 11.76
C GLU A 378 12.47 6.67 12.84
N VAL A 379 12.41 5.55 13.53
CA VAL A 379 11.65 5.38 14.76
C VAL A 379 12.45 5.99 15.91
N ILE A 380 11.95 7.11 16.46
CA ILE A 380 12.61 7.80 17.57
C ILE A 380 12.32 7.11 18.89
N PHE A 381 11.07 6.71 19.06
CA PHE A 381 10.61 6.02 20.27
C PHE A 381 9.49 5.04 19.94
N ARG A 382 9.59 3.87 20.54
CA ARG A 382 8.56 2.85 20.64
C ARG A 382 8.70 2.19 21.99
N ASP A 383 7.63 1.62 22.53
CA ASP A 383 7.63 0.88 23.80
C ASP A 383 8.37 -0.49 23.62
N ASP A 384 9.66 -0.43 23.27
CA ASP A 384 10.49 -1.63 23.09
C ASP A 384 10.87 -2.23 24.45
N PRO A 385 10.93 -3.57 24.60
CA PRO A 385 11.39 -4.21 25.81
C PRO A 385 12.78 -3.75 26.21
N VAL A 386 12.96 -3.42 27.49
CA VAL A 386 14.24 -2.87 28.01
C VAL A 386 15.39 -3.85 27.79
N LEU A 387 15.12 -5.14 28.00
CA LEU A 387 16.13 -6.22 27.90
C LEU A 387 16.33 -6.72 26.46
N ARG A 388 15.57 -6.22 25.50
CA ARG A 388 15.76 -6.60 24.10
C ARG A 388 17.08 -6.04 23.59
N ASP A 389 17.80 -6.84 22.80
CA ASP A 389 19.03 -6.44 22.15
C ASP A 389 18.87 -5.18 21.30
N ALA A 390 19.90 -4.34 21.26
CA ALA A 390 19.82 -3.04 20.58
C ALA A 390 19.45 -3.16 19.09
N HIS A 391 19.98 -4.18 18.40
CA HIS A 391 19.71 -4.43 16.98
C HIS A 391 18.27 -4.92 16.72
N ARG A 392 17.56 -5.40 17.75
CA ARG A 392 16.16 -5.86 17.68
C ARG A 392 15.16 -4.80 18.11
N LYS A 393 15.59 -3.69 18.71
CA LYS A 393 14.70 -2.57 19.06
C LYS A 393 14.22 -1.87 17.79
N ALA A 394 12.97 -1.40 17.79
CA ALA A 394 12.47 -0.60 16.68
C ALA A 394 13.06 0.82 16.69
N ALA A 395 13.32 1.38 17.88
CA ALA A 395 13.92 2.69 18.05
C ALA A 395 15.36 2.73 17.49
N GLY A 396 15.68 3.77 16.74
CA GLY A 396 16.97 3.95 16.06
C GLY A 396 17.04 3.33 14.65
N HIS A 397 15.99 2.66 14.20
CA HIS A 397 15.91 2.05 12.87
C HIS A 397 14.83 2.68 12.01
N ALA A 398 14.87 2.41 10.70
CA ALA A 398 13.83 2.83 9.77
C ALA A 398 12.49 2.13 10.08
N ILE A 399 11.38 2.81 9.78
CA ILE A 399 10.06 2.17 9.81
C ILE A 399 10.04 1.03 8.79
N GLY A 400 9.70 -0.19 9.25
CA GLY A 400 9.74 -1.36 8.39
C GLY A 400 11.14 -1.79 7.99
N GLN A 401 12.14 -1.53 8.85
CA GLN A 401 13.51 -2.04 8.66
C GLN A 401 13.47 -3.54 8.39
N THR A 402 14.13 -3.96 7.34
CA THR A 402 14.30 -5.39 7.05
C THR A 402 15.25 -6.00 8.07
N ASN A 403 14.78 -6.99 8.80
CA ASN A 403 15.60 -7.82 9.71
C ASN A 403 15.64 -9.24 9.17
N SER A 404 16.80 -9.86 9.20
CA SER A 404 16.98 -11.19 8.66
C SER A 404 18.15 -11.91 9.33
N TYR A 405 18.13 -13.23 9.27
CA TYR A 405 19.27 -14.03 9.62
C TYR A 405 20.42 -13.78 8.63
N ILE A 406 21.62 -13.59 9.15
CA ILE A 406 22.80 -13.39 8.31
C ILE A 406 23.31 -14.75 7.85
N ASN A 407 23.28 -14.99 6.54
CA ASN A 407 23.84 -16.22 5.96
C ASN A 407 25.36 -16.15 5.88
N ASN A 408 26.03 -17.19 6.36
CA ASN A 408 27.49 -17.38 6.31
C ASN A 408 27.86 -18.62 5.46
N GLY A 409 27.26 -18.70 4.28
CA GLY A 409 27.48 -19.81 3.36
C GLY A 409 26.56 -21.01 3.59
N ILE A 410 27.02 -22.18 3.16
CA ILE A 410 26.29 -23.45 3.20
C ILE A 410 27.15 -24.47 3.95
N TYR A 411 26.54 -25.27 4.82
CA TYR A 411 27.23 -26.42 5.43
C TYR A 411 27.62 -27.42 4.36
N THR A 412 28.88 -27.76 4.29
CA THR A 412 29.42 -28.71 3.30
C THR A 412 29.66 -30.10 3.90
N THR A 413 29.90 -30.17 5.19
CA THR A 413 30.23 -31.41 5.91
C THR A 413 29.40 -31.58 7.18
N TRP A 414 29.36 -32.81 7.68
CA TRP A 414 28.76 -33.10 8.97
C TRP A 414 29.54 -32.51 10.14
N ASP A 415 30.88 -32.40 10.01
CA ASP A 415 31.72 -31.83 11.05
C ASP A 415 31.40 -30.33 11.25
N GLU A 416 31.14 -29.60 10.16
CA GLU A 416 30.67 -28.22 10.24
C GLU A 416 29.32 -28.11 10.96
N ILE A 417 28.40 -29.04 10.70
CA ILE A 417 27.09 -29.07 11.33
C ILE A 417 27.18 -29.37 12.82
N LEU A 418 28.00 -30.39 13.19
CA LEU A 418 28.20 -30.79 14.58
C LEU A 418 28.91 -29.69 15.41
N GLY A 419 29.79 -28.92 14.77
CA GLY A 419 30.45 -27.76 15.37
C GLY A 419 29.68 -26.45 15.31
N SER A 420 28.48 -26.41 14.67
CA SER A 420 27.72 -25.19 14.52
C SER A 420 26.87 -24.88 15.75
N THR A 421 26.53 -23.58 15.92
CA THR A 421 25.60 -23.11 16.95
C THR A 421 24.26 -23.82 16.86
N GLU A 422 23.68 -24.20 17.97
CA GLU A 422 22.40 -24.88 18.07
C GLU A 422 21.26 -23.96 17.61
N ARG A 423 20.25 -24.52 16.94
CA ARG A 423 19.02 -23.78 16.60
C ARG A 423 17.93 -24.14 17.61
N GLU A 424 17.21 -23.16 18.11
CA GLU A 424 16.05 -23.35 18.98
C GLU A 424 14.99 -24.25 18.34
N SER A 425 14.76 -24.06 17.05
CA SER A 425 13.83 -24.86 16.26
C SER A 425 14.56 -25.64 15.17
N TYR A 426 14.13 -26.87 14.91
CA TYR A 426 14.62 -27.69 13.78
C TYR A 426 16.13 -28.00 13.80
N ASN A 427 16.79 -27.96 14.93
CA ASN A 427 18.21 -28.23 15.04
C ASN A 427 18.61 -29.61 14.47
N GLY A 428 17.79 -30.63 14.73
CA GLY A 428 18.01 -32.00 14.22
C GLY A 428 17.81 -32.15 12.70
N ASN A 429 17.38 -31.09 12.01
CA ASN A 429 17.11 -31.13 10.58
C ASN A 429 18.24 -30.53 9.72
N LYS A 430 19.34 -30.08 10.37
CA LYS A 430 20.51 -29.58 9.64
C LYS A 430 21.14 -30.70 8.81
N LEU A 431 21.38 -30.43 7.54
CA LEU A 431 22.08 -31.35 6.63
C LEU A 431 23.13 -30.59 5.81
N PRO A 432 24.16 -31.28 5.29
CA PRO A 432 25.01 -30.68 4.27
C PRO A 432 24.17 -30.19 3.10
N GLY A 433 24.46 -28.97 2.60
CA GLY A 433 23.68 -28.28 1.61
C GLY A 433 22.63 -27.30 2.15
N GLU A 434 22.58 -27.07 3.48
CA GLU A 434 21.76 -26.02 4.10
C GLU A 434 22.55 -24.77 4.45
N TYR A 435 21.80 -23.67 4.68
CA TYR A 435 22.40 -22.41 5.09
C TYR A 435 23.03 -22.51 6.48
N ASN A 436 24.26 -22.01 6.58
CA ASN A 436 24.89 -21.64 7.83
C ASN A 436 24.42 -20.23 8.21
N ILE A 437 23.87 -20.08 9.39
CA ILE A 437 23.35 -18.81 9.93
C ILE A 437 24.24 -18.41 11.11
N ILE A 438 24.54 -17.11 11.17
CA ILE A 438 25.34 -16.54 12.25
C ILE A 438 24.48 -16.40 13.51
N ASP A 439 24.99 -16.84 14.65
CA ASP A 439 24.53 -16.45 15.98
C ASP A 439 24.96 -14.99 16.19
N PHE A 440 24.02 -14.07 15.95
CA PHE A 440 24.33 -12.64 15.87
C PHE A 440 24.50 -11.98 17.22
N ASN A 441 23.72 -12.42 18.22
CA ASN A 441 23.82 -11.92 19.59
C ASN A 441 24.84 -12.69 20.44
N ALA A 442 25.40 -13.81 19.92
CA ALA A 442 26.39 -14.68 20.54
C ALA A 442 25.91 -15.29 21.86
N ASP A 443 24.65 -15.67 21.98
CA ASP A 443 24.08 -16.32 23.15
C ASP A 443 24.20 -17.85 23.10
N GLY A 444 24.65 -18.42 21.98
CA GLY A 444 24.84 -19.85 21.76
C GLY A 444 23.64 -20.59 21.20
N ILE A 445 22.53 -19.88 20.87
CA ILE A 445 21.31 -20.45 20.29
C ILE A 445 20.80 -19.57 19.18
N ILE A 446 20.66 -20.11 17.98
CA ILE A 446 20.08 -19.37 16.86
C ILE A 446 18.55 -19.37 16.98
N ASN A 447 17.96 -18.17 17.16
CA ASN A 447 16.53 -17.92 17.26
C ASN A 447 16.15 -16.56 16.64
N ASP A 448 14.93 -16.08 16.89
CA ASP A 448 14.48 -14.81 16.33
C ASP A 448 15.32 -13.59 16.76
N ASP A 449 16.04 -13.68 17.87
CA ASP A 449 16.90 -12.58 18.35
C ASP A 449 18.18 -12.41 17.52
N ASP A 450 18.53 -13.39 16.67
CA ASP A 450 19.65 -13.31 15.73
C ASP A 450 19.33 -12.61 14.41
N GLN A 451 18.09 -12.19 14.21
CA GLN A 451 17.74 -11.43 13.03
C GLN A 451 18.26 -9.98 13.15
N ALA A 452 19.27 -9.66 12.39
CA ALA A 452 19.90 -8.34 12.39
C ALA A 452 19.30 -7.41 11.31
N PRO A 453 19.34 -6.08 11.51
CA PRO A 453 19.00 -5.12 10.47
C PRO A 453 19.89 -5.31 9.24
N TYR A 454 19.29 -5.38 8.07
CA TYR A 454 20.01 -5.61 6.81
C TYR A 454 19.57 -4.63 5.75
N GLN A 455 20.54 -3.95 5.13
CA GLN A 455 20.31 -2.96 4.07
C GLN A 455 19.20 -1.93 4.40
N TYR A 456 18.21 -1.78 3.51
CA TYR A 456 17.15 -0.79 3.59
C TYR A 456 15.82 -1.43 4.01
N SER A 457 14.84 -0.60 4.33
CA SER A 457 13.46 -1.05 4.46
C SER A 457 12.86 -1.42 3.10
N GLY A 458 11.69 -2.06 3.10
CA GLY A 458 10.93 -2.35 1.88
C GLY A 458 10.33 -1.10 1.20
N VAL A 459 10.49 0.10 1.80
CA VAL A 459 10.05 1.38 1.23
C VAL A 459 11.27 2.12 0.67
N PRO A 460 11.26 2.49 -0.62
CA PRO A 460 12.39 3.18 -1.25
C PRO A 460 12.70 4.52 -0.58
N GLN A 461 13.97 4.81 -0.35
CA GLN A 461 14.39 6.14 0.08
C GLN A 461 14.48 7.12 -1.09
N ASN A 462 14.81 6.63 -2.29
CA ASN A 462 14.88 7.43 -3.49
C ASN A 462 13.81 7.02 -4.48
N THR A 463 13.10 8.00 -5.01
CA THR A 463 12.13 7.83 -6.10
C THR A 463 12.41 8.88 -7.17
N TYR A 464 12.45 8.47 -8.42
CA TYR A 464 12.74 9.38 -9.51
C TYR A 464 11.93 9.07 -10.75
N SER A 465 11.55 10.12 -11.47
CA SER A 465 10.90 10.00 -12.75
C SER A 465 11.45 11.04 -13.73
N ALA A 466 11.50 10.67 -14.99
CA ALA A 466 11.88 11.57 -16.07
C ALA A 466 10.99 11.31 -17.27
N THR A 467 10.31 12.34 -17.75
CA THR A 467 9.57 12.30 -19.01
C THR A 467 10.21 13.26 -19.99
N VAL A 468 10.61 12.75 -21.14
CA VAL A 468 11.19 13.53 -22.23
C VAL A 468 10.28 13.42 -23.44
N GLY A 469 10.00 14.54 -24.08
CA GLY A 469 9.14 14.55 -25.25
C GLY A 469 9.55 15.60 -26.28
N PHE A 470 9.11 15.33 -27.49
CA PHE A 470 9.35 16.24 -28.58
C PHE A 470 8.08 16.39 -29.45
N GLU A 471 7.91 17.56 -30.01
CA GLU A 471 6.76 17.88 -30.87
C GLU A 471 7.25 18.66 -32.10
N TRP A 472 6.81 18.26 -33.29
CA TRP A 472 7.15 18.95 -34.51
C TRP A 472 6.18 18.67 -35.65
N LYS A 473 5.59 19.71 -36.24
CA LYS A 473 4.70 19.63 -37.42
C LYS A 473 3.58 18.59 -37.30
N GLY A 474 2.99 18.46 -36.11
CA GLY A 474 1.93 17.49 -35.81
C GLY A 474 2.43 16.14 -35.30
N PHE A 475 3.69 15.83 -35.46
CA PHE A 475 4.31 14.66 -34.84
C PHE A 475 4.66 14.96 -33.37
N SER A 476 4.38 14.02 -32.49
CA SER A 476 4.80 14.07 -31.10
C SER A 476 5.31 12.69 -30.65
N ALA A 477 6.36 12.71 -29.84
CA ALA A 477 6.85 11.50 -29.18
C ALA A 477 7.25 11.84 -27.76
N SER A 478 7.01 10.91 -26.84
CA SER A 478 7.46 11.03 -25.46
C SER A 478 7.83 9.67 -24.88
N VAL A 479 8.77 9.69 -23.94
CA VAL A 479 9.17 8.54 -23.15
C VAL A 479 9.20 8.91 -21.68
N GLN A 480 8.75 8.01 -20.83
CA GLN A 480 8.74 8.19 -19.38
C GLN A 480 9.53 7.06 -18.72
N PHE A 481 10.50 7.46 -17.95
CA PHE A 481 11.25 6.58 -17.05
C PHE A 481 10.75 6.79 -15.63
N TYR A 482 10.70 5.70 -14.88
CA TYR A 482 10.42 5.70 -13.46
C TYR A 482 11.38 4.73 -12.78
N GLY A 483 11.87 5.09 -11.61
CA GLY A 483 12.77 4.24 -10.86
C GLY A 483 12.79 4.55 -9.38
N VAL A 484 13.32 3.60 -8.64
CA VAL A 484 13.54 3.68 -7.19
C VAL A 484 14.91 3.12 -6.86
N SER A 485 15.47 3.57 -5.73
CA SER A 485 16.70 3.00 -5.18
C SER A 485 16.74 3.12 -3.66
N ASN A 486 17.71 2.48 -3.02
CA ASN A 486 17.80 2.35 -1.58
C ASN A 486 16.54 1.67 -1.02
N VAL A 487 16.29 0.46 -1.45
CA VAL A 487 15.16 -0.38 -1.02
C VAL A 487 15.59 -1.83 -1.02
N THR A 488 15.18 -2.57 0.00
CA THR A 488 15.39 -4.02 0.08
C THR A 488 14.11 -4.74 -0.26
N ARG A 489 14.23 -5.82 -1.01
CA ARG A 489 13.12 -6.69 -1.32
C ARG A 489 13.45 -8.13 -1.00
N GLU A 490 12.55 -8.79 -0.28
CA GLU A 490 12.60 -10.22 -0.08
C GLU A 490 11.93 -10.92 -1.27
N VAL A 491 12.66 -11.84 -1.89
CA VAL A 491 12.15 -12.73 -2.95
C VAL A 491 12.44 -14.15 -2.54
N THR A 492 11.41 -14.81 -2.02
CA THR A 492 11.48 -16.22 -1.63
C THR A 492 11.01 -17.10 -2.77
N PHE A 493 11.87 -18.01 -3.19
CA PHE A 493 11.50 -19.06 -4.14
C PHE A 493 11.25 -20.34 -3.35
N PRO A 494 10.01 -20.85 -3.31
CA PRO A 494 9.76 -22.12 -2.67
C PRO A 494 10.45 -23.23 -3.46
N THR A 495 11.39 -23.84 -2.84
CA THR A 495 11.94 -25.11 -3.27
C THR A 495 10.96 -26.22 -2.88
N PHE A 496 10.49 -27.02 -3.82
CA PHE A 496 9.63 -28.18 -3.63
C PHE A 496 8.66 -28.11 -2.44
N HIS A 497 7.51 -27.53 -2.64
CA HIS A 497 6.43 -27.65 -1.67
C HIS A 497 5.45 -28.72 -2.15
N THR A 498 5.02 -29.58 -1.24
CA THR A 498 4.07 -30.67 -1.53
C THR A 498 2.75 -30.21 -2.16
N GLN A 499 2.41 -28.93 -2.01
CA GLN A 499 1.17 -28.34 -2.52
C GLN A 499 1.38 -27.37 -3.70
N SER A 500 2.61 -27.14 -4.12
CA SER A 500 2.91 -26.21 -5.22
C SER A 500 3.33 -26.98 -6.46
N ASN A 501 2.61 -26.79 -7.56
CA ASN A 501 2.97 -27.34 -8.87
C ASN A 501 4.11 -26.58 -9.56
N VAL A 502 4.67 -25.56 -8.94
CA VAL A 502 5.73 -24.74 -9.48
C VAL A 502 6.98 -24.92 -8.63
N ALA A 503 7.90 -25.74 -9.13
CA ALA A 503 9.26 -25.76 -8.62
C ALA A 503 10.05 -24.70 -9.39
N TYR A 504 10.48 -23.66 -8.71
CA TYR A 504 11.54 -22.80 -9.23
C TYR A 504 12.86 -23.50 -8.93
N VAL A 505 13.54 -23.91 -9.97
CA VAL A 505 14.89 -24.49 -9.84
C VAL A 505 15.88 -23.35 -10.14
N GLU A 506 16.54 -22.87 -9.11
CA GLU A 506 17.71 -22.02 -9.31
C GLU A 506 18.86 -22.86 -9.89
N ASP A 507 19.58 -22.28 -10.83
CA ASP A 507 20.86 -22.82 -11.27
C ASP A 507 21.85 -22.79 -10.08
N ASN A 508 22.81 -23.72 -10.06
CA ASN A 508 23.83 -23.78 -9.02
C ASN A 508 23.37 -24.27 -7.64
N VAL A 509 22.41 -25.19 -7.61
CA VAL A 509 22.03 -25.93 -6.39
C VAL A 509 23.24 -26.70 -5.86
N TRP A 510 23.43 -26.63 -4.53
CA TRP A 510 24.52 -27.32 -3.90
C TRP A 510 24.44 -28.84 -4.06
N SER A 511 25.53 -29.43 -4.47
CA SER A 511 25.83 -30.87 -4.34
C SER A 511 27.28 -31.04 -3.88
N LYS A 512 27.58 -32.23 -3.42
CA LYS A 512 28.96 -32.54 -2.96
C LYS A 512 30.00 -32.37 -4.06
N GLU A 513 29.56 -32.53 -5.32
CA GLU A 513 30.41 -32.47 -6.50
C GLU A 513 30.63 -31.05 -7.00
N ASN A 514 29.63 -30.18 -6.91
CA ASN A 514 29.67 -28.85 -7.54
C ASN A 514 29.88 -27.70 -6.55
N GLY A 515 29.68 -27.92 -5.24
CA GLY A 515 29.83 -26.86 -4.25
C GLY A 515 28.92 -25.64 -4.47
N GLY A 516 27.73 -25.82 -5.05
CA GLY A 516 26.81 -24.74 -5.39
C GLY A 516 26.42 -23.87 -4.20
N ALA A 517 26.01 -22.63 -4.47
CA ALA A 517 25.68 -21.62 -3.45
C ALA A 517 24.21 -21.62 -3.03
N VAL A 518 23.37 -22.42 -3.68
CA VAL A 518 21.92 -22.52 -3.38
C VAL A 518 21.68 -23.78 -2.58
N PRO A 519 20.91 -23.72 -1.47
CA PRO A 519 20.60 -24.91 -0.67
C PRO A 519 19.94 -26.00 -1.49
N MET A 520 20.24 -27.24 -1.11
CA MET A 520 19.62 -28.41 -1.71
C MET A 520 18.12 -28.43 -1.39
N PRO A 521 17.25 -28.49 -2.40
CA PRO A 521 15.81 -28.54 -2.19
C PRO A 521 15.40 -29.82 -1.48
N ARG A 522 14.43 -29.75 -0.57
CA ARG A 522 13.90 -30.86 0.20
C ARG A 522 12.40 -31.02 0.07
N TRP A 523 11.95 -32.25 -0.07
CA TRP A 523 10.53 -32.56 -0.23
C TRP A 523 9.70 -32.33 1.04
N SER A 524 10.20 -32.72 2.19
CA SER A 524 9.42 -32.76 3.43
C SER A 524 9.75 -31.68 4.45
N ASN A 525 10.80 -30.93 4.22
CA ASN A 525 11.29 -29.96 5.20
C ASN A 525 11.79 -28.71 4.48
N PRO A 526 10.87 -27.79 4.15
CA PRO A 526 11.26 -26.52 3.56
C PRO A 526 12.21 -25.81 4.52
N ILE A 527 13.27 -25.24 3.98
CA ILE A 527 14.17 -24.35 4.74
C ILE A 527 13.31 -23.20 5.25
N LYS A 528 13.11 -23.13 6.56
CA LYS A 528 12.21 -22.15 7.17
C LYS A 528 12.90 -20.83 7.51
N GLU A 529 14.20 -20.87 7.72
CA GLU A 529 14.96 -19.68 8.04
C GLU A 529 15.38 -18.98 6.74
N ASN A 530 14.54 -18.04 6.31
CA ASN A 530 14.92 -17.13 5.26
C ASN A 530 16.02 -16.21 5.79
N GLY A 531 17.17 -16.24 5.15
CA GLY A 531 18.29 -15.37 5.50
C GLY A 531 18.52 -14.29 4.46
N THR A 532 19.60 -13.57 4.61
CA THR A 532 20.01 -12.51 3.68
C THR A 532 20.15 -12.97 2.23
N ARG A 533 20.24 -14.29 1.99
CA ARG A 533 20.26 -14.89 0.65
C ARG A 533 19.01 -14.54 -0.18
N TYR A 534 17.89 -14.34 0.47
CA TYR A 534 16.60 -13.99 -0.18
C TYR A 534 16.34 -12.49 -0.23
N LEU A 535 17.27 -11.69 0.28
CA LEU A 535 17.18 -10.23 0.26
C LEU A 535 17.99 -9.67 -0.92
N TYR A 536 17.31 -8.98 -1.78
CA TYR A 536 17.87 -8.38 -2.99
C TYR A 536 17.83 -6.85 -2.89
N ASP A 537 18.75 -6.22 -3.60
CA ASP A 537 18.59 -4.80 -3.91
C ASP A 537 17.34 -4.63 -4.80
N GLY A 538 16.31 -4.04 -4.22
CA GLY A 538 15.04 -3.80 -4.89
C GLY A 538 15.04 -2.61 -5.84
N SER A 539 16.22 -2.03 -6.12
CA SER A 539 16.38 -0.90 -7.03
C SER A 539 16.05 -1.28 -8.46
N TYR A 540 15.39 -0.38 -9.16
CA TYR A 540 15.10 -0.57 -10.59
C TYR A 540 14.91 0.75 -11.32
N VAL A 541 15.08 0.69 -12.64
CA VAL A 541 14.63 1.70 -13.61
C VAL A 541 13.72 1.02 -14.62
N ARG A 542 12.59 1.64 -14.90
CA ARG A 542 11.61 1.14 -15.88
C ARG A 542 11.30 2.18 -16.94
N LEU A 543 11.31 1.78 -18.19
CA LEU A 543 10.64 2.52 -19.25
C LEU A 543 9.14 2.31 -19.10
N LYS A 544 8.51 3.24 -18.34
CA LYS A 544 7.14 3.12 -17.86
C LYS A 544 6.13 3.33 -18.97
N ASN A 545 6.38 4.35 -19.80
CA ASN A 545 5.52 4.68 -20.93
C ASN A 545 6.35 5.20 -22.10
N ALA A 546 5.96 4.87 -23.31
CA ALA A 546 6.44 5.50 -24.53
C ALA A 546 5.26 5.71 -25.47
N GLU A 547 5.13 6.90 -26.02
CA GLU A 547 4.09 7.26 -26.95
C GLU A 547 4.67 7.92 -28.19
N VAL A 548 4.09 7.59 -29.35
CA VAL A 548 4.29 8.27 -30.62
C VAL A 548 2.93 8.62 -31.18
N ALA A 549 2.72 9.87 -31.56
CA ALA A 549 1.44 10.32 -32.11
C ALA A 549 1.62 11.28 -33.28
N TYR A 550 0.62 11.29 -34.13
CA TYR A 550 0.53 12.26 -35.21
C TYR A 550 -0.83 12.94 -35.23
N LEU A 551 -0.82 14.27 -35.20
CA LEU A 551 -1.99 15.12 -35.22
C LEU A 551 -2.23 15.69 -36.61
N PHE A 552 -3.24 15.20 -37.28
CA PHE A 552 -3.71 15.72 -38.55
C PHE A 552 -4.59 16.95 -38.31
N LYS A 553 -4.18 18.08 -38.87
CA LYS A 553 -4.93 19.33 -38.89
C LYS A 553 -4.88 19.91 -40.30
N GLY A 554 -5.98 20.44 -40.83
CA GLY A 554 -5.95 21.12 -42.11
C GLY A 554 -7.28 21.09 -42.86
N LYS A 555 -7.32 21.90 -43.92
CA LYS A 555 -8.54 22.09 -44.72
C LYS A 555 -9.15 20.80 -45.30
N LYS A 556 -8.32 19.77 -45.56
CA LYS A 556 -8.82 18.49 -46.09
C LYS A 556 -9.68 17.74 -45.06
N ILE A 557 -9.24 17.70 -43.78
CA ILE A 557 -9.95 17.03 -42.70
C ILE A 557 -11.17 17.87 -42.27
N GLN A 558 -11.05 19.19 -42.26
CA GLN A 558 -12.14 20.11 -41.94
C GLN A 558 -13.31 20.00 -42.93
N LYS A 559 -13.06 19.67 -44.21
CA LYS A 559 -14.12 19.38 -45.18
C LYS A 559 -14.97 18.15 -44.82
N CYS A 560 -14.42 17.24 -43.99
CA CYS A 560 -15.14 16.07 -43.48
C CYS A 560 -15.85 16.37 -42.15
N GLY A 561 -15.94 17.63 -41.70
CA GLY A 561 -16.53 17.99 -40.41
C GLY A 561 -15.62 17.74 -39.19
N ILE A 562 -14.37 17.35 -39.41
CA ILE A 562 -13.42 17.02 -38.35
C ILE A 562 -12.43 18.17 -38.16
N LYS A 563 -12.35 18.75 -36.97
CA LYS A 563 -11.38 19.81 -36.64
C LYS A 563 -9.96 19.28 -36.51
N SER A 564 -9.82 18.14 -35.88
CA SER A 564 -8.51 17.44 -35.74
C SER A 564 -8.68 15.94 -35.56
N LEU A 565 -7.72 15.18 -36.08
CA LEU A 565 -7.59 13.73 -35.93
C LEU A 565 -6.21 13.43 -35.39
N ARG A 566 -6.12 12.83 -34.20
CA ARG A 566 -4.87 12.35 -33.63
C ARG A 566 -4.84 10.83 -33.66
N LEU A 567 -3.82 10.27 -34.27
CA LEU A 567 -3.50 8.86 -34.20
C LEU A 567 -2.33 8.69 -33.23
N TYR A 568 -2.40 7.72 -32.35
CA TYR A 568 -1.32 7.44 -31.41
C TYR A 568 -1.11 5.95 -31.19
N LEU A 569 0.14 5.61 -30.94
CA LEU A 569 0.59 4.32 -30.45
C LEU A 569 1.31 4.57 -29.13
N ASN A 570 0.90 3.92 -28.07
CA ASN A 570 1.62 3.95 -26.82
C ASN A 570 1.88 2.54 -26.29
N GLY A 571 2.91 2.44 -25.46
CA GLY A 571 3.24 1.22 -24.78
C GLY A 571 3.56 1.48 -23.32
N ASP A 572 3.10 0.59 -22.44
CA ASP A 572 3.32 0.66 -21.01
C ASP A 572 4.23 -0.47 -20.53
N ASN A 573 5.07 -0.19 -19.54
CA ASN A 573 5.98 -1.16 -18.89
C ASN A 573 6.92 -1.87 -19.89
N LEU A 574 7.56 -1.11 -20.79
CA LEU A 574 8.23 -1.66 -21.97
C LEU A 574 9.56 -2.34 -21.65
N LEU A 575 10.40 -1.72 -20.80
CA LEU A 575 11.71 -2.22 -20.44
C LEU A 575 11.92 -2.07 -18.92
N LEU A 576 12.67 -2.99 -18.34
CA LEU A 576 13.06 -2.98 -16.93
C LEU A 576 14.56 -3.25 -16.82
N TRP A 577 15.23 -2.46 -15.99
CA TRP A 577 16.61 -2.67 -15.56
C TRP A 577 16.62 -2.82 -14.04
N THR A 578 17.03 -3.96 -13.56
CA THR A 578 17.08 -4.33 -12.14
C THR A 578 18.00 -5.53 -11.92
N ASP A 579 18.55 -5.64 -10.73
CA ASP A 579 19.29 -6.81 -10.27
C ASP A 579 18.38 -7.82 -9.52
N MET A 580 17.08 -7.53 -9.42
CA MET A 580 16.12 -8.47 -8.85
C MET A 580 15.93 -9.69 -9.76
N PRO A 581 15.70 -10.87 -9.18
CA PRO A 581 15.52 -12.10 -9.96
C PRO A 581 14.18 -12.15 -10.72
N ASP A 582 13.23 -11.27 -10.41
CA ASP A 582 11.94 -11.15 -11.06
C ASP A 582 11.68 -9.72 -11.57
N ASP A 583 10.64 -9.53 -12.38
CA ASP A 583 10.30 -8.23 -12.98
C ASP A 583 9.33 -7.39 -12.12
N ARG A 584 9.17 -7.71 -10.84
CA ARG A 584 8.25 -6.99 -9.95
C ARG A 584 8.88 -5.72 -9.44
N GLU A 585 8.08 -4.66 -9.42
CA GLU A 585 8.50 -3.39 -8.84
C GLU A 585 8.65 -3.54 -7.31
N SER A 586 9.65 -2.90 -6.72
CA SER A 586 9.96 -3.00 -5.30
C SER A 586 8.82 -2.53 -4.39
N ASN A 587 7.96 -1.64 -4.86
CA ASN A 587 6.78 -1.16 -4.16
C ASN A 587 5.54 -2.05 -4.34
N PHE A 588 5.68 -3.20 -4.96
CA PHE A 588 4.60 -4.16 -5.12
C PHE A 588 4.27 -4.84 -3.79
N SER A 589 3.07 -4.67 -3.28
CA SER A 589 2.60 -5.21 -1.99
C SER A 589 1.93 -6.58 -2.12
N GLY A 590 2.40 -7.44 -2.98
CA GLY A 590 1.74 -8.70 -3.35
C GLY A 590 2.27 -9.98 -2.70
N GLY A 591 2.99 -9.89 -1.58
CA GLY A 591 3.52 -11.09 -0.90
C GLY A 591 4.69 -11.75 -1.63
N SER A 592 4.97 -13.00 -1.29
CA SER A 592 6.04 -13.81 -1.92
C SER A 592 5.90 -13.85 -3.44
N SER A 593 6.99 -14.11 -4.14
CA SER A 593 7.03 -14.30 -5.59
C SER A 593 6.04 -15.35 -6.11
N MET A 594 5.51 -16.19 -5.23
CA MET A 594 4.46 -17.14 -5.56
C MET A 594 3.11 -16.47 -5.73
N GLY A 595 2.50 -16.63 -6.91
CA GLY A 595 1.12 -16.23 -7.17
C GLY A 595 0.88 -14.74 -7.43
N ALA A 596 1.90 -13.90 -7.37
CA ALA A 596 1.73 -12.51 -7.80
C ALA A 596 1.77 -12.41 -9.33
N TYR A 597 0.83 -11.66 -9.89
CA TYR A 597 0.83 -11.40 -11.33
C TYR A 597 2.08 -10.60 -11.73
N PRO A 598 2.79 -11.00 -12.78
CA PRO A 598 3.88 -10.21 -13.34
C PRO A 598 3.37 -8.87 -13.86
N THR A 599 4.25 -7.87 -13.91
CA THR A 599 3.92 -6.57 -14.50
C THR A 599 3.56 -6.74 -15.98
N VAL A 600 2.35 -6.35 -16.36
CA VAL A 600 1.84 -6.54 -17.73
C VAL A 600 2.41 -5.46 -18.65
N ARG A 601 3.01 -5.88 -19.76
CA ARG A 601 3.36 -5.00 -20.88
C ARG A 601 2.14 -4.80 -21.77
N ARG A 602 1.81 -3.54 -22.07
CA ARG A 602 0.63 -3.20 -22.89
C ARG A 602 1.03 -2.35 -24.08
N PHE A 603 0.36 -2.56 -25.19
CA PHE A 603 0.44 -1.72 -26.38
C PHE A 603 -0.97 -1.30 -26.77
N ASN A 604 -1.17 0.01 -26.95
CA ASN A 604 -2.46 0.56 -27.32
C ASN A 604 -2.32 1.39 -28.59
N LEU A 605 -3.22 1.16 -29.52
CA LEU A 605 -3.44 2.01 -30.70
C LEU A 605 -4.73 2.77 -30.49
N GLY A 606 -4.69 4.09 -30.63
CA GLY A 606 -5.86 4.92 -30.40
C GLY A 606 -6.05 6.02 -31.44
N ILE A 607 -7.27 6.50 -31.51
CA ILE A 607 -7.70 7.57 -32.41
C ILE A 607 -8.53 8.56 -31.59
N ASP A 608 -8.10 9.85 -31.59
CA ASP A 608 -8.86 10.95 -31.00
C ASP A 608 -9.42 11.84 -32.12
N ILE A 609 -10.71 12.03 -32.17
CA ILE A 609 -11.42 12.86 -33.16
C ILE A 609 -12.05 14.04 -32.45
N THR A 610 -11.73 15.26 -32.92
CA THR A 610 -12.42 16.48 -32.49
C THR A 610 -13.29 16.96 -33.64
N LEU A 611 -14.60 17.06 -33.43
CA LEU A 611 -15.61 17.54 -34.37
C LEU A 611 -15.78 19.04 -34.31
#